data_06f8117990c6303ae023931bcd2ee282
#
_entry.id   06f8117990c6303ae023931bcd2ee282
#
_cell.length_a   1.000
_cell.length_b   1.000
_cell.length_c   1.000
_cell.angle_alpha   90.00
_cell.angle_beta   90.00
_cell.angle_gamma   90.00
#
_symmetry.space_group_name_H-M   'P 1'
#
loop_
_entity.id
_entity.type
_entity.pdbx_description
1 polymer ?
#
loop_
_entity_poly.entity_id
_entity_poly.type
_entity_poly.pdbx_seq_one_letter_code
_entity_poly.pdbx_strand_id
1 'polypeptide(L)'
;MSLFFSNNPFRIIGVPSNSGLKIIQKNLSKLKAFSKLGKAVDFDFDFPFLNLEVVDRSSDVISKVESRILLDENKLKYSLFWFQDVSSFDSIALANLIKGDSDKALEIWAKSMKSGEVNSKNFSAFNNASTLLLLLQLESSKTDRFKNDNVSISKLKQALDHKIKLIKSDFFVDFCLSLGVKSDVNSTQIQLVFTETLLDILNQNFTNKQLLELVSGLDAAFFESVNNSLVKEPLSKVKDEINTAAEALKSNVKEGLTIGKLLIKNTVSDLRYLKETLGENHYNYESLADKLCNQILQCGINCFNETSDDQAYMSSYKYALSIAPNEKSKTRAKECIKHCEEEKEANICSCCSVSPIYKNSSYNLTIYKETKRTYFPARVEYSQGTLNLFFCKLCLAKATEKDSTSQIITWAIAIIAAIVTGIALEHIGGAIIGGAIGLVLGSFIGGLFSADNSSIIRNHPNTKKYLKQGYQLTQPTA
;
A
#
# COMPACT_ATOMS: atom_id res chain seq x y z
N MET A 1 6.58 17.87 -26.16
CA MET A 1 7.24 18.98 -25.46
C MET A 1 6.30 19.50 -24.39
N SER A 2 6.80 20.03 -23.29
CA SER A 2 5.93 20.47 -22.21
C SER A 2 4.96 21.55 -22.67
N LEU A 3 3.67 21.31 -22.46
CA LEU A 3 2.61 22.29 -22.69
C LEU A 3 2.87 23.60 -21.94
N PHE A 4 3.71 23.57 -20.90
CA PHE A 4 4.10 24.75 -20.14
C PHE A 4 4.83 25.78 -21.00
N PHE A 5 5.83 25.37 -21.81
CA PHE A 5 6.56 26.27 -22.69
C PHE A 5 5.70 26.75 -23.87
N SER A 6 4.89 25.86 -24.45
CA SER A 6 3.98 26.20 -25.55
C SER A 6 2.95 27.21 -25.12
N ASN A 7 2.47 27.14 -23.88
CA ASN A 7 1.46 28.02 -23.28
C ASN A 7 2.05 29.13 -22.40
N ASN A 8 3.38 29.38 -22.47
CA ASN A 8 4.00 30.46 -21.73
C ASN A 8 3.42 31.82 -22.18
N PRO A 9 2.87 32.65 -21.28
CA PRO A 9 2.22 33.91 -21.64
C PRO A 9 3.12 34.86 -22.42
N PHE A 10 4.40 34.93 -22.10
CA PHE A 10 5.36 35.81 -22.80
C PHE A 10 5.62 35.33 -24.22
N ARG A 11 5.65 34.01 -24.48
CA ARG A 11 5.70 33.44 -25.80
C ARG A 11 4.45 33.77 -26.62
N ILE A 12 3.27 33.61 -26.01
CA ILE A 12 1.99 33.90 -26.68
C ILE A 12 1.94 35.37 -27.11
N ILE A 13 2.41 36.29 -26.23
CA ILE A 13 2.49 37.73 -26.53
C ILE A 13 3.64 38.04 -27.52
N GLY A 14 4.65 37.18 -27.63
CA GLY A 14 5.81 37.33 -28.48
C GLY A 14 6.83 38.35 -27.97
N VAL A 15 7.13 38.31 -26.65
CA VAL A 15 8.02 39.27 -25.98
C VAL A 15 8.95 38.59 -24.96
N PRO A 16 10.11 39.18 -24.63
CA PRO A 16 10.87 38.84 -23.41
C PRO A 16 10.04 39.08 -22.16
N SER A 17 10.32 38.33 -21.09
CA SER A 17 9.52 38.35 -19.86
C SER A 17 9.64 39.70 -19.08
N ASN A 18 10.72 40.42 -19.28
CA ASN A 18 10.96 41.76 -18.68
C ASN A 18 10.48 42.91 -19.58
N SER A 19 9.67 42.64 -20.62
CA SER A 19 9.15 43.69 -21.50
C SER A 19 8.24 44.65 -20.75
N GLY A 20 8.41 45.95 -21.05
CA GLY A 20 7.58 46.98 -20.46
C GLY A 20 6.10 46.89 -20.88
N LEU A 21 5.19 47.34 -20.01
CA LEU A 21 3.74 47.30 -20.21
C LEU A 21 3.28 47.82 -21.57
N LYS A 22 3.93 48.88 -22.09
CA LYS A 22 3.61 49.46 -23.39
C LYS A 22 3.79 48.48 -24.54
N ILE A 23 4.87 47.67 -24.52
CA ILE A 23 5.14 46.68 -25.54
C ILE A 23 4.16 45.51 -25.42
N ILE A 24 3.91 45.05 -24.20
CA ILE A 24 2.93 43.98 -23.89
C ILE A 24 1.54 44.38 -24.40
N GLN A 25 1.06 45.59 -24.08
CA GLN A 25 -0.24 46.08 -24.52
C GLN A 25 -0.33 46.25 -26.01
N LYS A 26 0.73 46.73 -26.66
CA LYS A 26 0.81 46.83 -28.14
C LYS A 26 0.62 45.47 -28.80
N ASN A 27 1.35 44.45 -28.33
CA ASN A 27 1.26 43.11 -28.89
C ASN A 27 -0.10 42.45 -28.56
N LEU A 28 -0.64 42.61 -27.35
CA LEU A 28 -1.96 42.11 -27.01
C LEU A 28 -3.04 42.75 -27.89
N SER A 29 -2.98 44.07 -28.16
CA SER A 29 -3.91 44.74 -29.05
C SER A 29 -3.82 44.24 -30.48
N LYS A 30 -2.59 44.00 -30.97
CA LYS A 30 -2.33 43.34 -32.30
C LYS A 30 -2.98 41.95 -32.33
N LEU A 31 -2.73 41.11 -31.32
CA LEU A 31 -3.28 39.75 -31.22
C LEU A 31 -4.82 39.75 -31.19
N LYS A 32 -5.41 40.61 -30.39
CA LYS A 32 -6.90 40.77 -30.31
C LYS A 32 -7.51 41.19 -31.64
N ALA A 33 -6.84 42.08 -32.36
CA ALA A 33 -7.32 42.56 -33.68
C ALA A 33 -7.23 41.44 -34.74
N PHE A 34 -6.10 40.74 -34.82
CA PHE A 34 -5.88 39.67 -35.81
C PHE A 34 -6.69 38.41 -35.53
N SER A 35 -6.89 38.06 -34.27
CA SER A 35 -7.76 36.92 -33.84
C SER A 35 -9.21 37.16 -34.28
N LYS A 36 -9.73 38.39 -34.19
CA LYS A 36 -11.09 38.74 -34.67
C LYS A 36 -11.22 38.57 -36.19
N LEU A 37 -10.11 38.71 -36.92
CA LEU A 37 -10.06 38.55 -38.40
C LEU A 37 -9.74 37.13 -38.84
N GLY A 38 -9.57 36.19 -37.90
CA GLY A 38 -9.14 34.81 -38.18
C GLY A 38 -7.73 34.70 -38.78
N LYS A 39 -6.88 35.72 -38.58
CA LYS A 39 -5.52 35.76 -39.14
C LYS A 39 -4.49 35.37 -38.10
N ALA A 40 -3.53 34.53 -38.48
CA ALA A 40 -2.36 34.20 -37.68
C ALA A 40 -1.43 35.40 -37.51
N VAL A 41 -0.72 35.44 -36.37
CA VAL A 41 0.32 36.44 -36.08
C VAL A 41 1.55 35.66 -35.59
N ASP A 42 2.67 35.92 -36.23
CA ASP A 42 3.97 35.37 -35.83
C ASP A 42 4.81 36.45 -35.15
N PHE A 43 5.65 36.03 -34.24
CA PHE A 43 6.61 36.88 -33.54
C PHE A 43 7.99 36.22 -33.52
N ASP A 44 9.05 37.04 -33.44
CA ASP A 44 10.42 36.58 -33.36
C ASP A 44 10.67 35.59 -32.21
N PHE A 45 9.93 35.74 -31.10
CA PHE A 45 10.01 34.86 -29.95
C PHE A 45 9.15 33.58 -30.04
N ASP A 46 8.65 33.23 -31.20
CA ASP A 46 7.99 31.95 -31.44
C ASP A 46 9.01 30.79 -31.54
N PHE A 47 10.24 31.11 -31.96
CA PHE A 47 11.37 30.18 -32.08
C PHE A 47 11.03 28.89 -32.84
N PRO A 48 10.63 28.95 -34.11
CA PRO A 48 10.15 27.79 -34.85
C PRO A 48 11.17 26.66 -34.95
N PHE A 49 12.46 26.96 -34.88
CA PHE A 49 13.56 25.99 -34.92
C PHE A 49 13.69 25.15 -33.65
N LEU A 50 13.05 25.54 -32.55
CA LEU A 50 13.01 24.75 -31.31
C LEU A 50 11.93 23.66 -31.29
N ASN A 51 11.25 23.41 -32.44
CA ASN A 51 10.18 22.44 -32.60
C ASN A 51 9.13 22.49 -31.48
N LEU A 52 8.92 23.68 -30.92
CA LEU A 52 7.84 23.94 -29.97
C LEU A 52 6.50 23.80 -30.70
N GLU A 53 5.47 23.35 -30.01
CA GLU A 53 4.12 23.32 -30.58
C GLU A 53 3.72 24.71 -31.08
N VAL A 54 2.92 24.72 -32.15
CA VAL A 54 2.37 25.97 -32.68
C VAL A 54 1.66 26.75 -31.59
N VAL A 55 1.94 28.06 -31.54
CA VAL A 55 1.37 28.92 -30.48
C VAL A 55 -0.12 29.12 -30.77
N ASP A 56 -0.96 28.69 -29.82
CA ASP A 56 -2.39 29.00 -29.87
C ASP A 56 -2.61 30.47 -29.46
N ARG A 57 -3.13 31.25 -30.42
CA ARG A 57 -3.49 32.66 -30.26
C ARG A 57 -4.99 32.88 -30.50
N SER A 58 -5.82 31.91 -30.10
CA SER A 58 -7.27 32.07 -30.09
C SER A 58 -7.71 33.17 -29.11
N SER A 59 -8.90 33.72 -29.31
CA SER A 59 -9.43 34.79 -28.45
C SER A 59 -9.50 34.39 -26.99
N ASP A 60 -9.82 33.12 -26.71
CA ASP A 60 -9.91 32.57 -25.35
C ASP A 60 -8.53 32.49 -24.68
N VAL A 61 -7.51 32.09 -25.41
CA VAL A 61 -6.14 32.03 -24.92
C VAL A 61 -5.61 33.44 -24.65
N ILE A 62 -5.80 34.38 -25.59
CA ILE A 62 -5.36 35.77 -25.45
C ILE A 62 -6.00 36.44 -24.21
N SER A 63 -7.28 36.20 -23.95
CA SER A 63 -7.97 36.78 -22.78
C SER A 63 -7.40 36.26 -21.45
N LYS A 64 -7.02 34.97 -21.40
CA LYS A 64 -6.42 34.33 -20.20
C LYS A 64 -4.97 34.76 -19.97
N VAL A 65 -4.22 35.04 -21.03
CA VAL A 65 -2.80 35.41 -20.96
C VAL A 65 -2.61 36.73 -20.21
N GLU A 66 -3.45 37.73 -20.48
CA GLU A 66 -3.39 39.03 -19.82
C GLU A 66 -3.56 38.90 -18.28
N SER A 67 -4.55 38.13 -17.83
CA SER A 67 -4.75 37.88 -16.38
C SER A 67 -3.60 37.12 -15.74
N ARG A 68 -2.94 36.20 -16.46
CA ARG A 68 -1.83 35.40 -15.93
C ARG A 68 -0.58 36.21 -15.61
N ILE A 69 -0.27 37.25 -16.39
CA ILE A 69 0.93 38.07 -16.17
C ILE A 69 0.71 39.26 -15.23
N LEU A 70 -0.53 39.52 -14.79
CA LEU A 70 -0.85 40.57 -13.83
C LEU A 70 -0.51 40.20 -12.38
N LEU A 71 -0.50 38.90 -12.06
CA LEU A 71 -0.16 38.41 -10.73
C LEU A 71 1.36 38.20 -10.65
N ASP A 72 2.00 38.81 -9.67
CA ASP A 72 3.46 38.79 -9.48
C ASP A 72 3.99 37.35 -9.38
N GLU A 73 3.30 36.46 -8.65
CA GLU A 73 3.68 35.04 -8.52
C GLU A 73 3.67 34.30 -9.88
N ASN A 74 2.63 34.49 -10.66
CA ASN A 74 2.55 33.89 -11.99
C ASN A 74 3.59 34.50 -12.95
N LYS A 75 3.79 35.79 -12.85
CA LYS A 75 4.81 36.50 -13.64
C LYS A 75 6.20 35.95 -13.38
N LEU A 76 6.56 35.74 -12.10
CA LEU A 76 7.80 35.08 -11.68
C LEU A 76 7.89 33.64 -12.19
N LYS A 77 6.83 32.85 -11.96
CA LYS A 77 6.74 31.45 -12.41
C LYS A 77 7.05 31.32 -13.91
N TYR A 78 6.38 32.06 -14.75
CA TYR A 78 6.57 31.99 -16.20
C TYR A 78 7.91 32.62 -16.65
N SER A 79 8.41 33.65 -16.00
CA SER A 79 9.68 34.32 -16.35
C SER A 79 10.90 33.46 -16.04
N LEU A 80 10.87 32.63 -14.99
CA LEU A 80 11.92 31.66 -14.68
C LEU A 80 12.13 30.63 -15.80
N PHE A 81 11.14 30.45 -16.67
CA PHE A 81 11.21 29.53 -17.80
C PHE A 81 11.04 30.25 -19.15
N TRP A 82 11.39 31.54 -19.20
CA TRP A 82 11.36 32.32 -20.41
C TRP A 82 12.55 33.31 -20.47
N PHE A 83 12.79 33.82 -21.65
CA PHE A 83 13.93 34.70 -21.92
C PHE A 83 13.72 36.13 -21.40
N GLN A 84 14.80 36.78 -21.00
CA GLN A 84 14.87 38.18 -20.60
C GLN A 84 15.85 38.95 -21.52
N ASP A 85 15.58 40.22 -21.79
CA ASP A 85 16.46 41.14 -22.48
C ASP A 85 16.83 42.31 -21.55
N VAL A 86 17.84 42.08 -20.70
CA VAL A 86 18.26 43.02 -19.63
C VAL A 86 19.58 43.71 -20.01
N SER A 87 20.50 42.97 -20.58
CA SER A 87 21.87 43.42 -20.88
C SER A 87 22.17 43.40 -22.39
N SER A 88 23.22 44.11 -22.82
CA SER A 88 23.69 44.02 -24.20
C SER A 88 24.08 42.60 -24.63
N PHE A 89 24.54 41.76 -23.69
CA PHE A 89 24.81 40.35 -23.95
C PHE A 89 23.51 39.61 -24.28
N ASP A 90 22.42 39.90 -23.55
CA ASP A 90 21.12 39.29 -23.82
C ASP A 90 20.60 39.67 -25.20
N SER A 91 20.62 40.96 -25.51
CA SER A 91 20.16 41.45 -26.85
C SER A 91 20.91 40.79 -28.01
N ILE A 92 22.26 40.64 -27.89
CA ILE A 92 23.07 40.00 -28.93
C ILE A 92 22.79 38.48 -29.00
N ALA A 93 22.68 37.82 -27.85
CA ALA A 93 22.39 36.39 -27.79
C ALA A 93 21.00 36.07 -28.31
N LEU A 94 19.98 36.83 -27.93
CA LEU A 94 18.61 36.68 -28.42
C LEU A 94 18.52 36.96 -29.91
N ALA A 95 19.25 37.92 -30.43
CA ALA A 95 19.31 38.19 -31.91
C ALA A 95 19.90 37.01 -32.70
N ASN A 96 20.89 36.28 -32.13
CA ASN A 96 21.40 35.04 -32.72
C ASN A 96 20.38 33.90 -32.56
N LEU A 97 19.73 33.79 -31.40
CA LEU A 97 18.70 32.77 -31.16
C LEU A 97 17.52 32.93 -32.10
N ILE A 98 17.04 34.14 -32.37
CA ILE A 98 15.98 34.43 -33.37
C ILE A 98 16.37 33.93 -34.76
N LYS A 99 17.65 33.97 -35.11
CA LYS A 99 18.18 33.44 -36.40
C LYS A 99 18.37 31.92 -36.40
N GLY A 100 18.11 31.24 -35.30
CA GLY A 100 18.25 29.78 -35.13
C GLY A 100 19.65 29.35 -34.67
N ASP A 101 20.55 30.26 -34.30
CA ASP A 101 21.90 29.93 -33.85
C ASP A 101 21.94 29.83 -32.32
N SER A 102 21.45 28.65 -31.83
CA SER A 102 21.40 28.33 -30.39
C SER A 102 22.79 28.23 -29.75
N ASP A 103 23.78 27.69 -30.50
CA ASP A 103 25.13 27.49 -29.96
C ASP A 103 25.82 28.84 -29.72
N LYS A 104 25.64 29.78 -30.66
CA LYS A 104 26.18 31.14 -30.56
C LYS A 104 25.52 31.91 -29.42
N ALA A 105 24.23 31.75 -29.20
CA ALA A 105 23.52 32.36 -28.10
C ALA A 105 24.07 31.85 -26.75
N LEU A 106 24.24 30.52 -26.59
CA LEU A 106 24.84 29.91 -25.40
C LEU A 106 26.28 30.37 -25.16
N GLU A 107 27.11 30.49 -26.23
CA GLU A 107 28.49 31.01 -26.13
C GLU A 107 28.52 32.44 -25.59
N ILE A 108 27.61 33.29 -26.04
CA ILE A 108 27.54 34.70 -25.61
C ILE A 108 27.16 34.77 -24.11
N TRP A 109 26.14 34.04 -23.67
CA TRP A 109 25.78 34.00 -22.25
C TRP A 109 26.87 33.36 -21.38
N ALA A 110 27.55 32.30 -21.89
CA ALA A 110 28.66 31.70 -21.15
C ALA A 110 29.81 32.69 -20.91
N LYS A 111 30.09 33.62 -21.83
CA LYS A 111 31.06 34.69 -21.62
C LYS A 111 30.65 35.62 -20.47
N SER A 112 29.36 35.95 -20.37
CA SER A 112 28.85 36.76 -19.25
C SER A 112 28.88 36.02 -17.92
N MET A 113 28.75 34.68 -17.92
CA MET A 113 28.80 33.84 -16.73
C MET A 113 30.18 33.29 -16.39
N LYS A 114 31.26 33.79 -16.97
CA LYS A 114 32.63 33.26 -16.84
C LYS A 114 33.13 33.14 -15.38
N SER A 115 32.63 33.97 -14.47
CA SER A 115 32.95 33.89 -13.03
C SER A 115 32.36 32.63 -12.34
N GLY A 116 31.36 31.99 -12.93
CA GLY A 116 30.60 30.91 -12.30
C GLY A 116 29.62 31.37 -11.21
N GLU A 117 29.66 32.65 -10.82
CA GLU A 117 28.82 33.24 -9.79
C GLU A 117 27.81 34.21 -10.39
N VAL A 118 26.62 34.26 -9.78
CA VAL A 118 25.55 35.21 -10.16
C VAL A 118 25.87 36.57 -9.60
N ASN A 119 25.65 37.61 -10.38
CA ASN A 119 25.81 39.02 -9.96
C ASN A 119 24.76 39.90 -10.70
N SER A 120 24.74 41.21 -10.36
CA SER A 120 23.81 42.18 -10.93
C SER A 120 23.90 42.36 -12.45
N LYS A 121 25.00 41.94 -13.10
CA LYS A 121 25.20 42.09 -14.55
C LYS A 121 24.93 40.85 -15.34
N ASN A 122 24.83 39.66 -14.69
CA ASN A 122 24.70 38.37 -15.39
C ASN A 122 23.54 37.48 -14.95
N PHE A 123 22.70 37.91 -14.00
CA PHE A 123 21.56 37.12 -13.53
C PHE A 123 20.62 36.69 -14.68
N SER A 124 20.41 37.59 -15.66
CA SER A 124 19.61 37.28 -16.85
C SER A 124 20.28 36.24 -17.74
N ALA A 125 21.62 36.25 -17.87
CA ALA A 125 22.34 35.22 -18.62
C ALA A 125 22.19 33.83 -18.00
N PHE A 126 22.23 33.71 -16.66
CA PHE A 126 21.93 32.46 -15.96
C PHE A 126 20.52 31.97 -16.23
N ASN A 127 19.52 32.88 -16.22
CA ASN A 127 18.15 32.55 -16.57
C ASN A 127 18.02 32.09 -18.03
N ASN A 128 18.57 32.85 -18.96
CA ASN A 128 18.42 32.65 -20.40
C ASN A 128 19.13 31.36 -20.88
N ALA A 129 20.40 31.19 -20.49
CA ALA A 129 21.17 29.99 -20.84
C ALA A 129 20.52 28.72 -20.31
N SER A 130 20.07 28.71 -19.05
CA SER A 130 19.37 27.57 -18.48
C SER A 130 18.03 27.29 -19.15
N THR A 131 17.28 28.34 -19.51
CA THR A 131 16.01 28.19 -20.25
C THR A 131 16.26 27.56 -21.63
N LEU A 132 17.27 28.03 -22.36
CA LEU A 132 17.60 27.46 -23.66
C LEU A 132 18.07 26.00 -23.54
N LEU A 133 18.96 25.71 -22.61
CA LEU A 133 19.42 24.34 -22.36
C LEU A 133 18.24 23.41 -22.02
N LEU A 134 17.30 23.82 -21.16
CA LEU A 134 16.09 23.04 -20.87
C LEU A 134 15.28 22.77 -22.13
N LEU A 135 15.03 23.79 -22.95
CA LEU A 135 14.25 23.64 -24.19
C LEU A 135 14.91 22.66 -25.15
N LEU A 136 16.22 22.80 -25.40
CA LEU A 136 16.97 21.92 -26.27
C LEU A 136 17.00 20.46 -25.81
N GLN A 137 17.14 20.25 -24.51
CA GLN A 137 17.20 18.89 -23.95
C GLN A 137 15.82 18.24 -23.88
N LEU A 138 14.75 18.99 -23.60
CA LEU A 138 13.38 18.47 -23.60
C LEU A 138 12.91 18.09 -25.03
N GLU A 139 13.41 18.77 -26.05
CA GLU A 139 13.18 18.37 -27.42
C GLU A 139 13.84 17.02 -27.73
N SER A 140 15.11 16.87 -27.36
CA SER A 140 15.89 15.64 -27.54
C SER A 140 15.30 14.45 -26.80
N SER A 141 14.64 14.68 -25.65
CA SER A 141 14.09 13.62 -24.78
C SER A 141 12.93 12.83 -25.38
N LYS A 142 12.36 13.28 -26.50
CA LYS A 142 11.33 12.54 -27.25
C LYS A 142 11.86 11.27 -27.90
N THR A 143 13.17 11.13 -28.02
CA THR A 143 13.80 9.93 -28.60
C THR A 143 14.32 9.02 -27.48
N ASP A 144 14.16 7.69 -27.64
CA ASP A 144 14.67 6.70 -26.65
C ASP A 144 16.19 6.78 -26.44
N ARG A 145 16.92 7.42 -27.35
CA ARG A 145 18.37 7.67 -27.24
C ARG A 145 18.72 8.62 -26.10
N PHE A 146 17.83 9.56 -25.73
CA PHE A 146 18.10 10.57 -24.70
C PHE A 146 18.32 9.93 -23.32
N LYS A 147 17.58 8.86 -22.98
CA LYS A 147 17.65 8.21 -21.66
C LYS A 147 19.02 7.63 -21.31
N ASN A 148 19.88 7.41 -22.32
CA ASN A 148 21.22 6.84 -22.18
C ASN A 148 22.34 7.79 -22.68
N ASP A 149 22.00 9.04 -23.07
CA ASP A 149 22.97 10.01 -23.52
C ASP A 149 23.48 10.86 -22.35
N ASN A 150 24.68 10.51 -21.88
CA ASN A 150 25.35 11.22 -20.77
C ASN A 150 25.56 12.72 -21.07
N VAL A 151 25.72 13.13 -22.35
CA VAL A 151 25.91 14.52 -22.74
C VAL A 151 24.63 15.32 -22.52
N SER A 152 23.49 14.77 -22.93
CA SER A 152 22.18 15.41 -22.74
C SER A 152 21.82 15.53 -21.26
N ILE A 153 22.06 14.48 -20.46
CA ILE A 153 21.86 14.52 -19.00
C ILE A 153 22.76 15.58 -18.36
N SER A 154 24.03 15.67 -18.77
CA SER A 154 24.98 16.67 -18.25
C SER A 154 24.52 18.10 -18.55
N LYS A 155 24.04 18.37 -19.79
CA LYS A 155 23.49 19.69 -20.15
C LYS A 155 22.21 20.02 -19.37
N LEU A 156 21.36 19.03 -19.10
CA LEU A 156 20.17 19.22 -18.28
C LEU A 156 20.55 19.53 -16.82
N LYS A 157 21.51 18.81 -16.26
CA LYS A 157 22.06 19.14 -14.92
C LYS A 157 22.65 20.55 -14.89
N GLN A 158 23.38 20.96 -15.91
CA GLN A 158 23.90 22.33 -16.03
C GLN A 158 22.78 23.38 -16.05
N ALA A 159 21.70 23.11 -16.79
CA ALA A 159 20.55 24.00 -16.83
C ALA A 159 19.92 24.17 -15.44
N LEU A 160 19.75 23.04 -14.69
CA LEU A 160 19.22 23.07 -13.35
C LEU A 160 20.16 23.80 -12.37
N ASP A 161 21.46 23.53 -12.43
CA ASP A 161 22.47 24.22 -11.61
C ASP A 161 22.41 25.74 -11.79
N HIS A 162 22.34 26.21 -13.03
CA HIS A 162 22.21 27.64 -13.32
C HIS A 162 20.93 28.25 -12.73
N LYS A 163 19.78 27.56 -12.82
CA LYS A 163 18.53 28.02 -12.19
C LYS A 163 18.60 28.07 -10.68
N ILE A 164 19.16 27.02 -10.06
CA ILE A 164 19.32 26.96 -8.62
C ILE A 164 20.25 28.07 -8.14
N LYS A 165 21.39 28.29 -8.80
CA LYS A 165 22.30 29.38 -8.48
C LYS A 165 21.63 30.74 -8.55
N LEU A 166 20.83 30.97 -9.62
CA LEU A 166 20.06 32.22 -9.74
C LEU A 166 19.09 32.41 -8.59
N ILE A 167 18.24 31.41 -8.32
CA ILE A 167 17.19 31.50 -7.30
C ILE A 167 17.77 31.67 -5.87
N LYS A 168 18.92 31.07 -5.60
CA LYS A 168 19.59 31.12 -4.29
C LYS A 168 20.52 32.32 -4.13
N SER A 169 20.82 33.08 -5.19
CA SER A 169 21.68 34.23 -5.12
C SER A 169 21.00 35.46 -4.52
N ASP A 170 21.76 36.32 -3.88
CA ASP A 170 21.26 37.61 -3.42
C ASP A 170 20.77 38.50 -4.56
N PHE A 171 21.25 38.22 -5.78
CA PHE A 171 20.88 38.93 -7.02
C PHE A 171 19.57 38.41 -7.63
N PHE A 172 18.86 37.48 -7.01
CA PHE A 172 17.51 37.11 -7.41
C PHE A 172 16.52 38.30 -7.27
N VAL A 173 16.82 39.19 -6.36
CA VAL A 173 16.14 40.48 -6.24
C VAL A 173 16.21 41.29 -7.55
N ASP A 174 17.39 41.35 -8.20
CA ASP A 174 17.56 42.05 -9.47
C ASP A 174 16.72 41.41 -10.59
N PHE A 175 16.63 40.06 -10.57
CA PHE A 175 15.73 39.34 -11.46
C PHE A 175 14.26 39.77 -11.23
N CYS A 176 13.77 39.81 -10.00
CA CYS A 176 12.41 40.25 -9.67
C CYS A 176 12.18 41.72 -10.08
N LEU A 177 13.13 42.60 -9.78
CA LEU A 177 13.02 44.04 -10.13
C LEU A 177 13.00 44.24 -11.65
N SER A 178 13.78 43.46 -12.42
CA SER A 178 13.74 43.53 -13.89
C SER A 178 12.36 43.19 -14.47
N LEU A 179 11.56 42.43 -13.77
CA LEU A 179 10.19 42.07 -14.13
C LEU A 179 9.17 43.11 -13.60
N GLY A 180 9.58 44.07 -12.78
CA GLY A 180 8.69 44.98 -12.08
C GLY A 180 7.88 44.30 -10.98
N VAL A 181 8.40 43.20 -10.41
CA VAL A 181 7.82 42.49 -9.27
C VAL A 181 8.45 42.99 -7.98
N LYS A 182 7.67 43.13 -6.91
CA LYS A 182 8.18 43.60 -5.62
C LYS A 182 9.17 42.62 -5.01
N SER A 183 10.17 43.14 -4.29
CA SER A 183 11.33 42.39 -3.77
C SER A 183 11.08 41.57 -2.49
N ASP A 184 9.88 41.65 -1.92
CA ASP A 184 9.52 40.97 -0.66
C ASP A 184 9.01 39.52 -0.84
N VAL A 185 9.32 38.92 -1.99
CA VAL A 185 8.92 37.54 -2.31
C VAL A 185 9.77 36.56 -1.49
N ASN A 186 9.09 35.70 -0.71
CA ASN A 186 9.74 34.70 0.13
C ASN A 186 10.54 33.69 -0.74
N SER A 187 11.85 33.61 -0.52
CA SER A 187 12.73 32.71 -1.27
C SER A 187 12.32 31.23 -1.21
N THR A 188 11.81 30.78 -0.07
CA THR A 188 11.32 29.40 0.10
C THR A 188 10.08 29.14 -0.77
N GLN A 189 9.16 30.10 -0.86
CA GLN A 189 7.98 29.96 -1.70
C GLN A 189 8.35 29.93 -3.20
N ILE A 190 9.34 30.74 -3.60
CA ILE A 190 9.84 30.72 -4.98
C ILE A 190 10.50 29.40 -5.32
N GLN A 191 11.32 28.86 -4.41
CA GLN A 191 11.94 27.55 -4.61
C GLN A 191 10.88 26.46 -4.77
N LEU A 192 9.80 26.51 -3.98
CA LEU A 192 8.69 25.55 -4.10
C LEU A 192 7.99 25.70 -5.44
N VAL A 193 7.60 26.91 -5.85
CA VAL A 193 6.95 27.17 -7.15
C VAL A 193 7.84 26.75 -8.31
N PHE A 194 9.15 27.01 -8.23
CA PHE A 194 10.11 26.56 -9.22
C PHE A 194 10.18 25.03 -9.28
N THR A 195 10.30 24.36 -8.12
CA THR A 195 10.37 22.90 -8.02
C THR A 195 9.11 22.24 -8.59
N GLU A 196 7.92 22.67 -8.17
CA GLU A 196 6.65 22.13 -8.67
C GLU A 196 6.51 22.32 -10.18
N THR A 197 6.83 23.53 -10.68
CA THR A 197 6.78 23.81 -12.14
C THR A 197 7.78 22.98 -12.92
N LEU A 198 8.99 22.81 -12.41
CA LEU A 198 10.02 21.98 -13.02
C LEU A 198 9.58 20.51 -13.08
N LEU A 199 9.00 20.00 -12.00
CA LEU A 199 8.47 18.63 -11.98
C LEU A 199 7.34 18.45 -12.99
N ASP A 200 6.41 19.39 -13.10
CA ASP A 200 5.35 19.37 -14.12
C ASP A 200 5.92 19.30 -15.53
N ILE A 201 7.05 19.99 -15.77
CA ILE A 201 7.75 19.99 -17.07
C ILE A 201 8.45 18.64 -17.32
N LEU A 202 9.16 18.12 -16.31
CA LEU A 202 10.03 16.95 -16.47
C LEU A 202 9.28 15.61 -16.36
N ASN A 203 8.20 15.53 -15.57
CA ASN A 203 7.41 14.31 -15.38
C ASN A 203 6.80 13.74 -16.68
N GLN A 204 6.71 14.56 -17.72
CA GLN A 204 6.25 14.10 -19.05
C GLN A 204 7.27 13.19 -19.76
N ASN A 205 8.54 13.27 -19.37
CA ASN A 205 9.64 12.59 -20.07
C ASN A 205 10.49 11.69 -19.14
N PHE A 206 10.42 11.89 -17.81
CA PHE A 206 11.23 11.19 -16.83
C PHE A 206 10.37 10.51 -15.77
N THR A 207 10.78 9.34 -15.35
CA THR A 207 10.22 8.69 -14.17
C THR A 207 10.73 9.37 -12.90
N ASN A 208 10.02 9.24 -11.80
CA ASN A 208 10.42 9.84 -10.52
C ASN A 208 11.83 9.41 -10.07
N LYS A 209 12.21 8.15 -10.32
CA LYS A 209 13.56 7.66 -10.05
C LYS A 209 14.60 8.41 -10.88
N GLN A 210 14.36 8.58 -12.19
CA GLN A 210 15.25 9.34 -13.06
C GLN A 210 15.35 10.81 -12.66
N LEU A 211 14.25 11.40 -12.16
CA LEU A 211 14.26 12.78 -11.64
C LEU A 211 15.14 12.90 -10.40
N LEU A 212 15.04 11.97 -9.46
CA LEU A 212 15.92 11.95 -8.28
C LEU A 212 17.39 11.75 -8.66
N GLU A 213 17.70 10.86 -9.61
CA GLU A 213 19.04 10.67 -10.14
C GLU A 213 19.56 11.92 -10.88
N LEU A 214 18.68 12.63 -11.59
CA LEU A 214 18.99 13.87 -12.28
C LEU A 214 19.39 14.98 -11.31
N VAL A 215 18.64 15.16 -10.22
CA VAL A 215 18.89 16.22 -9.23
C VAL A 215 19.91 15.81 -8.17
N SER A 216 20.25 14.52 -8.09
CA SER A 216 21.30 14.05 -7.18
C SER A 216 22.65 14.70 -7.51
N GLY A 217 23.34 15.19 -6.47
CA GLY A 217 24.62 15.87 -6.64
C GLY A 217 24.53 17.35 -7.05
N LEU A 218 23.31 17.89 -7.21
CA LEU A 218 23.03 19.31 -7.23
C LEU A 218 22.97 19.85 -5.79
N ASP A 219 22.24 20.94 -5.58
CA ASP A 219 22.06 21.52 -4.26
C ASP A 219 21.23 20.62 -3.31
N ALA A 220 21.69 20.39 -2.08
CA ALA A 220 21.03 19.49 -1.13
C ALA A 220 19.62 19.93 -0.75
N ALA A 221 19.38 21.23 -0.54
CA ALA A 221 18.05 21.74 -0.20
C ALA A 221 17.09 21.64 -1.39
N PHE A 222 17.60 21.83 -2.61
CA PHE A 222 16.81 21.61 -3.81
C PHE A 222 16.46 20.13 -4.00
N PHE A 223 17.42 19.23 -3.80
CA PHE A 223 17.19 17.79 -3.83
C PHE A 223 16.07 17.40 -2.85
N GLU A 224 16.14 17.91 -1.61
CA GLU A 224 15.11 17.64 -0.61
C GLU A 224 13.73 18.20 -1.01
N SER A 225 13.69 19.41 -1.59
CA SER A 225 12.47 20.01 -2.10
C SER A 225 11.82 19.16 -3.21
N VAL A 226 12.61 18.66 -4.16
CA VAL A 226 12.16 17.76 -5.22
C VAL A 226 11.63 16.45 -4.62
N ASN A 227 12.39 15.85 -3.71
CA ASN A 227 12.01 14.60 -3.05
C ASN A 227 10.68 14.74 -2.32
N ASN A 228 10.53 15.79 -1.51
CA ASN A 228 9.29 16.08 -0.79
C ASN A 228 8.10 16.32 -1.72
N SER A 229 8.30 17.03 -2.83
CA SER A 229 7.24 17.25 -3.82
C SER A 229 6.78 15.97 -4.49
N LEU A 230 7.71 15.06 -4.82
CA LEU A 230 7.39 13.77 -5.44
C LEU A 230 6.61 12.83 -4.52
N VAL A 231 6.84 12.89 -3.23
CA VAL A 231 6.19 11.99 -2.26
C VAL A 231 4.92 12.55 -1.62
N LYS A 232 4.65 13.85 -1.77
CA LYS A 232 3.52 14.55 -1.13
C LYS A 232 2.17 13.90 -1.41
N GLU A 233 1.88 13.65 -2.68
CA GLU A 233 0.61 13.04 -3.10
C GLU A 233 0.47 11.59 -2.61
N PRO A 234 1.43 10.67 -2.83
CA PRO A 234 1.36 9.31 -2.30
C PRO A 234 1.25 9.25 -0.77
N LEU A 235 1.97 10.13 -0.04
CA LEU A 235 1.87 10.22 1.43
C LEU A 235 0.46 10.62 1.87
N SER A 236 -0.13 11.64 1.23
CA SER A 236 -1.51 12.08 1.53
C SER A 236 -2.49 10.96 1.26
N LYS A 237 -2.41 10.34 0.09
CA LYS A 237 -3.33 9.28 -0.33
C LYS A 237 -3.33 8.10 0.62
N VAL A 238 -2.15 7.57 1.00
CA VAL A 238 -2.06 6.46 1.96
C VAL A 238 -2.62 6.87 3.32
N LYS A 239 -2.37 8.11 3.78
CA LYS A 239 -2.90 8.64 5.02
C LYS A 239 -4.43 8.74 5.00
N ASP A 240 -5.00 9.20 3.91
CA ASP A 240 -6.45 9.36 3.74
C ASP A 240 -7.15 7.99 3.69
N GLU A 241 -6.55 6.99 3.02
CA GLU A 241 -7.05 5.61 3.02
C GLU A 241 -7.02 4.99 4.43
N ILE A 242 -5.97 5.23 5.22
CA ILE A 242 -5.89 4.78 6.63
C ILE A 242 -7.02 5.39 7.45
N ASN A 243 -7.26 6.69 7.31
CA ASN A 243 -8.32 7.40 8.04
C ASN A 243 -9.70 6.89 7.61
N THR A 244 -9.94 6.73 6.31
CA THR A 244 -11.18 6.18 5.75
C THR A 244 -11.46 4.77 6.30
N ALA A 245 -10.45 3.90 6.32
CA ALA A 245 -10.57 2.58 6.89
C ALA A 245 -10.87 2.60 8.40
N ALA A 246 -10.25 3.53 9.14
CA ALA A 246 -10.50 3.68 10.57
C ALA A 246 -11.93 4.14 10.87
N GLU A 247 -12.47 5.06 10.09
CA GLU A 247 -13.85 5.53 10.21
C GLU A 247 -14.87 4.45 9.80
N ALA A 248 -14.63 3.78 8.69
CA ALA A 248 -15.45 2.66 8.24
C ALA A 248 -15.53 1.55 9.28
N LEU A 249 -14.40 1.22 9.91
CA LEU A 249 -14.32 0.20 10.95
C LEU A 249 -15.09 0.60 12.23
N LYS A 250 -15.11 1.88 12.59
CA LYS A 250 -15.95 2.38 13.70
C LYS A 250 -17.44 2.24 13.39
N SER A 251 -17.83 2.45 12.15
CA SER A 251 -19.22 2.39 11.72
C SER A 251 -19.73 0.95 11.57
N ASN A 252 -18.88 0.03 11.12
CA ASN A 252 -19.24 -1.38 10.92
C ASN A 252 -18.06 -2.33 11.20
N VAL A 253 -17.95 -2.73 12.45
CA VAL A 253 -16.87 -3.61 12.95
C VAL A 253 -16.85 -4.96 12.23
N LYS A 254 -18.03 -5.49 11.81
CA LYS A 254 -18.16 -6.80 11.13
C LYS A 254 -17.54 -6.84 9.74
N GLU A 255 -17.40 -5.68 9.11
CA GLU A 255 -16.78 -5.57 7.77
C GLU A 255 -15.24 -5.46 7.80
N GLY A 256 -14.61 -5.69 8.95
CA GLY A 256 -13.16 -5.57 9.11
C GLY A 256 -12.35 -6.32 8.04
N LEU A 257 -12.80 -7.52 7.63
CA LEU A 257 -12.16 -8.28 6.55
C LEU A 257 -12.16 -7.52 5.20
N THR A 258 -13.30 -6.98 4.81
CA THR A 258 -13.48 -6.24 3.55
C THR A 258 -12.72 -4.92 3.59
N ILE A 259 -12.85 -4.17 4.70
CA ILE A 259 -12.17 -2.89 4.91
C ILE A 259 -10.65 -3.08 4.85
N GLY A 260 -10.10 -4.08 5.56
CA GLY A 260 -8.66 -4.32 5.58
C GLY A 260 -8.11 -4.76 4.21
N LYS A 261 -8.83 -5.61 3.46
CA LYS A 261 -8.43 -5.99 2.08
C LYS A 261 -8.47 -4.80 1.13
N LEU A 262 -9.47 -3.93 1.24
CA LEU A 262 -9.58 -2.73 0.43
C LEU A 262 -8.46 -1.74 0.75
N LEU A 263 -8.17 -1.52 2.03
CA LEU A 263 -7.06 -0.69 2.49
C LEU A 263 -5.72 -1.15 1.90
N ILE A 264 -5.43 -2.46 1.95
CA ILE A 264 -4.21 -3.02 1.35
C ILE A 264 -4.20 -2.76 -0.16
N LYS A 265 -5.30 -3.07 -0.86
CA LYS A 265 -5.40 -2.89 -2.31
C LYS A 265 -5.13 -1.45 -2.74
N ASN A 266 -5.70 -0.47 -2.01
CA ASN A 266 -5.60 0.95 -2.35
C ASN A 266 -4.23 1.57 -2.00
N THR A 267 -3.48 0.95 -1.06
CA THR A 267 -2.23 1.54 -0.55
C THR A 267 -0.94 0.84 -0.99
N VAL A 268 -1.02 -0.40 -1.48
CA VAL A 268 0.17 -1.23 -1.76
C VAL A 268 1.12 -0.60 -2.80
N SER A 269 0.59 0.03 -3.84
CA SER A 269 1.39 0.68 -4.89
C SER A 269 2.10 1.92 -4.36
N ASP A 270 1.35 2.78 -3.66
CA ASP A 270 1.85 4.04 -3.15
C ASP A 270 2.86 3.81 -2.01
N LEU A 271 2.61 2.84 -1.13
CA LEU A 271 3.56 2.49 -0.07
C LEU A 271 4.87 1.91 -0.64
N ARG A 272 4.79 1.07 -1.68
CA ARG A 272 5.98 0.56 -2.37
C ARG A 272 6.77 1.70 -3.01
N TYR A 273 6.09 2.58 -3.71
CA TYR A 273 6.71 3.77 -4.31
C TYR A 273 7.41 4.64 -3.25
N LEU A 274 6.76 4.89 -2.12
CA LEU A 274 7.36 5.64 -1.00
C LEU A 274 8.60 4.95 -0.43
N LYS A 275 8.58 3.62 -0.30
CA LYS A 275 9.74 2.83 0.13
C LYS A 275 10.92 2.97 -0.84
N GLU A 276 10.66 2.88 -2.15
CA GLU A 276 11.69 2.99 -3.18
C GLU A 276 12.25 4.41 -3.30
N THR A 277 11.43 5.42 -3.04
CA THR A 277 11.79 6.84 -3.17
C THR A 277 12.49 7.38 -1.93
N LEU A 278 11.95 7.11 -0.74
CA LEU A 278 12.46 7.64 0.53
C LEU A 278 13.50 6.72 1.19
N GLY A 279 13.40 5.41 0.94
CA GLY A 279 14.13 4.40 1.69
C GLY A 279 13.38 3.92 2.94
N GLU A 280 13.72 2.71 3.39
CA GLU A 280 13.04 2.06 4.52
C GLU A 280 13.20 2.80 5.86
N ASN A 281 14.33 3.48 6.06
CA ASN A 281 14.70 4.16 7.31
C ASN A 281 14.28 5.65 7.34
N HIS A 282 13.55 6.12 6.33
CA HIS A 282 13.11 7.51 6.31
C HIS A 282 11.91 7.70 7.22
N TYR A 283 11.94 8.72 8.08
CA TYR A 283 10.92 8.97 9.10
C TYR A 283 9.47 8.99 8.56
N ASN A 284 9.25 9.65 7.42
CA ASN A 284 7.92 9.72 6.80
C ASN A 284 7.42 8.34 6.37
N TYR A 285 8.30 7.49 5.80
CA TYR A 285 7.95 6.14 5.42
C TYR A 285 7.68 5.27 6.65
N GLU A 286 8.59 5.26 7.63
CA GLU A 286 8.43 4.47 8.87
C GLU A 286 7.14 4.80 9.61
N SER A 287 6.86 6.11 9.81
CA SER A 287 5.65 6.56 10.50
C SER A 287 4.38 6.15 9.78
N LEU A 288 4.37 6.23 8.44
CA LEU A 288 3.21 5.86 7.63
C LEU A 288 3.01 4.34 7.57
N ALA A 289 4.09 3.58 7.37
CA ALA A 289 4.09 2.12 7.36
C ALA A 289 3.63 1.54 8.70
N ASP A 290 4.05 2.15 9.83
CA ASP A 290 3.59 1.77 11.17
C ASP A 290 2.08 1.98 11.34
N LYS A 291 1.57 3.14 10.93
CA LYS A 291 0.13 3.44 10.99
C LYS A 291 -0.68 2.48 10.12
N LEU A 292 -0.23 2.23 8.89
CA LEU A 292 -0.90 1.31 7.97
C LEU A 292 -0.89 -0.13 8.52
N CYS A 293 0.26 -0.61 9.00
CA CYS A 293 0.39 -1.91 9.65
C CYS A 293 -0.62 -2.04 10.80
N ASN A 294 -0.62 -1.08 11.73
CA ASN A 294 -1.51 -1.11 12.88
C ASN A 294 -2.99 -1.05 12.50
N GLN A 295 -3.37 -0.29 11.46
CA GLN A 295 -4.76 -0.23 10.98
C GLN A 295 -5.20 -1.55 10.35
N ILE A 296 -4.34 -2.21 9.57
CA ILE A 296 -4.62 -3.53 9.01
C ILE A 296 -4.81 -4.56 10.13
N LEU A 297 -3.91 -4.58 11.14
CA LEU A 297 -4.05 -5.48 12.28
C LEU A 297 -5.36 -5.23 13.05
N GLN A 298 -5.75 -3.96 13.24
CA GLN A 298 -6.98 -3.61 13.93
C GLN A 298 -8.23 -4.08 13.18
N CYS A 299 -8.23 -3.99 11.84
CA CYS A 299 -9.31 -4.53 11.01
C CYS A 299 -9.50 -6.04 11.24
N GLY A 300 -8.40 -6.80 11.31
CA GLY A 300 -8.45 -8.23 11.54
C GLY A 300 -8.91 -8.59 12.95
N ILE A 301 -8.35 -7.94 13.98
CA ILE A 301 -8.73 -8.17 15.39
C ILE A 301 -10.22 -7.89 15.59
N ASN A 302 -10.74 -6.80 15.06
CA ASN A 302 -12.15 -6.46 15.18
C ASN A 302 -13.05 -7.48 14.44
N CYS A 303 -12.64 -7.90 13.24
CA CYS A 303 -13.34 -8.94 12.49
C CYS A 303 -13.41 -10.25 13.29
N PHE A 304 -12.28 -10.68 13.89
CA PHE A 304 -12.22 -11.88 14.70
C PHE A 304 -13.16 -11.81 15.93
N ASN A 305 -13.11 -10.71 16.67
CA ASN A 305 -13.95 -10.53 17.87
C ASN A 305 -15.45 -10.65 17.57
N GLU A 306 -15.88 -10.28 16.36
CA GLU A 306 -17.28 -10.33 15.93
C GLU A 306 -17.68 -11.63 15.22
N THR A 307 -16.77 -12.25 14.48
CA THR A 307 -17.08 -13.39 13.60
C THR A 307 -16.46 -14.70 14.05
N SER A 308 -15.45 -14.66 14.93
CA SER A 308 -14.62 -15.80 15.33
C SER A 308 -13.96 -16.52 14.12
N ASP A 309 -13.68 -15.79 13.03
CA ASP A 309 -13.02 -16.30 11.83
C ASP A 309 -11.73 -15.52 11.55
N ASP A 310 -10.63 -16.06 12.01
CA ASP A 310 -9.29 -15.48 11.86
C ASP A 310 -8.61 -15.92 10.56
N GLN A 311 -8.97 -17.09 10.03
CA GLN A 311 -8.29 -17.70 8.87
C GLN A 311 -8.43 -16.86 7.61
N ALA A 312 -9.59 -16.23 7.42
CA ALA A 312 -9.85 -15.35 6.28
C ALA A 312 -8.94 -14.11 6.27
N TYR A 313 -8.35 -13.74 7.43
CA TYR A 313 -7.50 -12.55 7.59
C TYR A 313 -5.99 -12.86 7.59
N MET A 314 -5.57 -14.11 7.60
CA MET A 314 -4.17 -14.53 7.65
C MET A 314 -3.27 -13.84 6.61
N SER A 315 -3.75 -13.71 5.36
CA SER A 315 -3.00 -13.04 4.30
C SER A 315 -2.73 -11.56 4.58
N SER A 316 -3.69 -10.87 5.20
CA SER A 316 -3.60 -9.47 5.60
C SER A 316 -2.60 -9.28 6.75
N TYR A 317 -2.60 -10.18 7.73
CA TYR A 317 -1.61 -10.17 8.81
C TYR A 317 -0.18 -10.39 8.31
N LYS A 318 0.02 -11.32 7.34
CA LYS A 318 1.33 -11.53 6.69
C LYS A 318 1.77 -10.29 5.92
N TYR A 319 0.85 -9.62 5.22
CA TYR A 319 1.17 -8.35 4.57
C TYR A 319 1.53 -7.27 5.60
N ALA A 320 0.76 -7.12 6.68
CA ALA A 320 1.09 -6.18 7.76
C ALA A 320 2.49 -6.43 8.34
N LEU A 321 2.86 -7.71 8.56
CA LEU A 321 4.21 -8.07 9.00
C LEU A 321 5.30 -7.65 8.00
N SER A 322 5.03 -7.78 6.68
CA SER A 322 6.00 -7.45 5.63
C SER A 322 6.29 -5.95 5.51
N ILE A 323 5.36 -5.10 5.95
CA ILE A 323 5.50 -3.65 5.93
C ILE A 323 5.83 -3.04 7.31
N ALA A 324 5.83 -3.85 8.37
CA ALA A 324 6.08 -3.39 9.74
C ALA A 324 7.50 -2.81 9.88
N PRO A 325 7.65 -1.50 10.21
CA PRO A 325 8.96 -0.85 10.18
C PRO A 325 9.78 -1.13 11.44
N ASN A 326 9.15 -1.36 12.57
CA ASN A 326 9.80 -1.48 13.88
C ASN A 326 9.45 -2.79 14.58
N GLU A 327 10.23 -3.16 15.61
CA GLU A 327 10.03 -4.42 16.34
C GLU A 327 8.68 -4.52 17.06
N LYS A 328 8.13 -3.41 17.51
CA LYS A 328 6.81 -3.39 18.18
C LYS A 328 5.70 -3.83 17.22
N SER A 329 5.66 -3.26 16.03
CA SER A 329 4.66 -3.60 15.00
C SER A 329 4.87 -5.02 14.47
N LYS A 330 6.15 -5.44 14.30
CA LYS A 330 6.48 -6.82 13.90
C LYS A 330 6.01 -7.84 14.94
N THR A 331 6.26 -7.57 16.23
CA THR A 331 5.83 -8.47 17.31
C THR A 331 4.31 -8.59 17.33
N ARG A 332 3.59 -7.46 17.25
CA ARG A 332 2.13 -7.45 17.20
C ARG A 332 1.58 -8.25 16.00
N ALA A 333 2.17 -8.08 14.82
CA ALA A 333 1.77 -8.84 13.63
C ALA A 333 2.05 -10.34 13.78
N LYS A 334 3.21 -10.72 14.35
CA LYS A 334 3.54 -12.11 14.64
C LYS A 334 2.59 -12.76 15.65
N GLU A 335 2.17 -12.02 16.66
CA GLU A 335 1.17 -12.49 17.64
C GLU A 335 -0.18 -12.76 16.96
N CYS A 336 -0.66 -11.87 16.09
CA CYS A 336 -1.87 -12.11 15.32
C CYS A 336 -1.76 -13.35 14.41
N ILE A 337 -0.64 -13.53 13.73
CA ILE A 337 -0.39 -14.70 12.88
C ILE A 337 -0.38 -15.97 13.73
N LYS A 338 0.33 -15.97 14.86
CA LYS A 338 0.41 -17.11 15.78
C LYS A 338 -0.97 -17.49 16.31
N HIS A 339 -1.78 -16.51 16.68
CA HIS A 339 -3.15 -16.75 17.11
C HIS A 339 -3.99 -17.45 16.02
N CYS A 340 -3.89 -16.98 14.76
CA CYS A 340 -4.54 -17.67 13.63
C CYS A 340 -4.05 -19.11 13.43
N GLU A 341 -2.75 -19.37 13.62
CA GLU A 341 -2.17 -20.71 13.47
C GLU A 341 -2.65 -21.64 14.61
N GLU A 342 -2.65 -21.15 15.86
CA GLU A 342 -3.15 -21.88 17.03
C GLU A 342 -4.65 -22.20 16.88
N GLU A 343 -5.47 -21.27 16.40
CA GLU A 343 -6.88 -21.51 16.13
C GLU A 343 -7.08 -22.52 14.99
N LYS A 344 -6.27 -22.45 13.95
CA LYS A 344 -6.32 -23.42 12.87
C LYS A 344 -6.03 -24.84 13.40
N GLU A 345 -5.01 -24.98 14.23
CA GLU A 345 -4.68 -26.26 14.84
C GLU A 345 -5.80 -26.74 15.81
N ALA A 346 -6.36 -25.81 16.61
CA ALA A 346 -7.47 -26.11 17.51
C ALA A 346 -8.74 -26.52 16.76
N ASN A 347 -8.94 -25.98 15.56
CA ASN A 347 -10.10 -26.26 14.70
C ASN A 347 -9.92 -27.50 13.79
N ILE A 348 -8.78 -28.19 13.85
CA ILE A 348 -8.57 -29.47 13.15
C ILE A 348 -8.95 -30.62 14.10
N CYS A 349 -9.72 -31.58 13.60
CA CYS A 349 -10.07 -32.78 14.36
C CYS A 349 -8.83 -33.49 14.88
N SER A 350 -8.67 -33.55 16.19
CA SER A 350 -7.51 -34.16 16.85
C SER A 350 -7.43 -35.68 16.62
N CYS A 351 -8.49 -36.30 16.10
CA CYS A 351 -8.55 -37.71 15.80
C CYS A 351 -7.98 -38.05 14.43
N CYS A 352 -8.41 -37.35 13.36
CA CYS A 352 -7.96 -37.63 12.00
C CYS A 352 -6.92 -36.63 11.46
N SER A 353 -6.72 -35.48 12.10
CA SER A 353 -5.80 -34.40 11.72
C SER A 353 -5.99 -33.84 10.27
N VAL A 354 -7.16 -34.11 9.69
CA VAL A 354 -7.46 -33.75 8.28
C VAL A 354 -8.67 -32.83 8.16
N SER A 355 -9.74 -33.10 8.91
CA SER A 355 -11.01 -32.42 8.75
C SER A 355 -11.24 -31.38 9.86
N PRO A 356 -11.91 -30.26 9.56
CA PRO A 356 -12.25 -29.27 10.58
C PRO A 356 -13.22 -29.86 11.61
N ILE A 357 -13.16 -29.33 12.84
CA ILE A 357 -14.10 -29.66 13.91
C ILE A 357 -15.51 -29.23 13.48
N TYR A 358 -16.49 -30.10 13.69
CA TYR A 358 -17.90 -29.79 13.44
C TYR A 358 -18.44 -28.92 14.59
N LYS A 359 -19.02 -27.75 14.28
CA LYS A 359 -19.71 -26.91 15.29
C LYS A 359 -20.74 -27.72 16.03
N ASN A 360 -20.68 -27.74 17.36
CA ASN A 360 -21.51 -28.53 18.27
C ASN A 360 -21.19 -30.05 18.35
N SER A 361 -19.98 -30.44 17.98
CA SER A 361 -19.52 -31.84 18.06
C SER A 361 -18.76 -32.16 19.34
N SER A 362 -19.17 -31.60 20.47
CA SER A 362 -18.56 -31.99 21.75
C SER A 362 -19.04 -33.37 22.21
N TYR A 363 -18.10 -34.26 22.47
CA TYR A 363 -18.33 -35.54 23.10
C TYR A 363 -17.82 -35.45 24.54
N ASN A 364 -18.73 -35.60 25.52
CA ASN A 364 -18.41 -35.54 26.93
C ASN A 364 -17.96 -36.91 27.43
N LEU A 365 -16.67 -37.02 27.71
CA LEU A 365 -16.09 -38.25 28.23
C LEU A 365 -15.88 -38.14 29.72
N THR A 366 -16.47 -39.05 30.50
CA THR A 366 -16.20 -39.17 31.93
C THR A 366 -14.91 -39.94 32.14
N ILE A 367 -14.03 -39.38 32.95
CA ILE A 367 -12.75 -39.97 33.33
C ILE A 367 -12.68 -40.10 34.83
N TYR A 368 -12.01 -41.15 35.29
CA TYR A 368 -11.92 -41.52 36.72
C TYR A 368 -10.45 -41.60 37.12
N LYS A 369 -10.15 -41.19 38.34
CA LYS A 369 -8.82 -41.38 38.94
C LYS A 369 -9.00 -41.99 40.32
N GLU A 370 -8.43 -43.21 40.51
CA GLU A 370 -8.38 -43.83 41.81
C GLU A 370 -7.58 -42.95 42.79
N THR A 371 -8.17 -42.64 43.93
CA THR A 371 -7.56 -41.82 44.99
C THR A 371 -7.13 -42.66 46.18
N LYS A 372 -7.87 -43.72 46.45
CA LYS A 372 -7.57 -44.61 47.56
C LYS A 372 -8.20 -45.98 47.34
N ARG A 373 -7.48 -47.05 47.73
CA ARG A 373 -7.99 -48.42 47.71
C ARG A 373 -7.75 -49.05 49.09
N THR A 374 -8.81 -49.68 49.64
CA THR A 374 -8.74 -50.50 50.83
C THR A 374 -9.12 -51.92 50.47
N TYR A 375 -8.47 -52.89 51.07
CA TYR A 375 -8.66 -54.30 50.75
C TYR A 375 -9.57 -55.03 51.78
N PHE A 376 -9.71 -54.45 52.98
CA PHE A 376 -10.61 -54.97 54.00
C PHE A 376 -11.25 -53.81 54.79
N PRO A 377 -12.55 -53.52 54.64
CA PRO A 377 -13.42 -54.04 53.58
C PRO A 377 -12.97 -53.54 52.19
N ALA A 378 -13.26 -54.27 51.14
CA ALA A 378 -12.88 -53.86 49.77
C ALA A 378 -13.66 -52.56 49.41
N ARG A 379 -12.91 -51.48 49.24
CA ARG A 379 -13.48 -50.15 48.87
C ARG A 379 -12.49 -49.38 48.01
N VAL A 380 -12.98 -48.77 46.95
CA VAL A 380 -12.24 -47.86 46.12
C VAL A 380 -12.85 -46.48 46.14
N GLU A 381 -12.05 -45.50 46.46
CA GLU A 381 -12.39 -44.10 46.34
C GLU A 381 -11.77 -43.55 45.07
N TYR A 382 -12.50 -42.74 44.32
CA TYR A 382 -12.04 -42.16 43.08
C TYR A 382 -12.56 -40.73 42.91
N SER A 383 -11.78 -39.90 42.17
CA SER A 383 -12.26 -38.62 41.65
C SER A 383 -12.80 -38.83 40.25
N GLN A 384 -13.84 -38.10 39.90
CA GLN A 384 -14.49 -38.10 38.61
C GLN A 384 -14.33 -36.74 37.97
N GLY A 385 -14.01 -36.69 36.69
CA GLY A 385 -13.92 -35.48 35.84
C GLY A 385 -14.63 -35.69 34.52
N THR A 386 -14.98 -34.60 33.83
CA THR A 386 -15.53 -34.63 32.50
C THR A 386 -14.53 -34.00 31.55
N LEU A 387 -14.24 -34.67 30.46
CA LEU A 387 -13.37 -34.21 29.39
C LEU A 387 -14.18 -33.98 28.14
N ASN A 388 -14.18 -32.75 27.60
CA ASN A 388 -14.86 -32.42 26.38
C ASN A 388 -13.89 -32.71 25.19
N LEU A 389 -14.31 -33.57 24.28
CA LEU A 389 -13.57 -33.92 23.07
C LEU A 389 -14.29 -33.37 21.87
N PHE A 390 -13.51 -32.77 20.94
CA PHE A 390 -14.05 -32.18 19.70
C PHE A 390 -13.63 -33.01 18.50
N PHE A 391 -14.60 -33.37 17.66
CA PHE A 391 -14.41 -34.23 16.51
C PHE A 391 -14.93 -33.59 15.22
N CYS A 392 -14.43 -33.99 14.06
CA CYS A 392 -15.12 -33.74 12.79
C CYS A 392 -16.39 -34.64 12.71
N LYS A 393 -17.29 -34.33 11.77
CA LYS A 393 -18.56 -35.04 11.62
C LYS A 393 -18.37 -36.57 11.48
N LEU A 394 -17.36 -37.00 10.72
CA LEU A 394 -17.08 -38.42 10.51
C LEU A 394 -16.50 -39.11 11.76
N CYS A 395 -15.57 -38.46 12.44
CA CYS A 395 -14.98 -39.03 13.65
C CYS A 395 -15.99 -39.01 14.82
N LEU A 396 -16.86 -37.97 14.90
CA LEU A 396 -17.96 -37.96 15.87
C LEU A 396 -18.94 -39.09 15.61
N ALA A 397 -19.39 -39.29 14.36
CA ALA A 397 -20.29 -40.40 13.99
C ALA A 397 -19.68 -41.74 14.42
N LYS A 398 -18.41 -41.98 14.13
CA LYS A 398 -17.70 -43.19 14.56
C LYS A 398 -17.56 -43.31 16.07
N ALA A 399 -17.36 -42.17 16.79
CA ALA A 399 -17.22 -42.17 18.26
C ALA A 399 -18.57 -42.35 18.96
N THR A 400 -19.67 -41.90 18.32
CA THR A 400 -21.03 -41.98 18.85
C THR A 400 -21.84 -43.14 18.26
N GLU A 401 -21.28 -43.83 17.24
CA GLU A 401 -21.90 -45.02 16.70
C GLU A 401 -22.05 -46.00 17.84
N LYS A 402 -23.19 -45.94 18.49
CA LYS A 402 -23.63 -46.98 19.44
C LYS A 402 -23.65 -48.26 18.64
N ASP A 403 -22.94 -49.21 19.16
CA ASP A 403 -22.79 -50.51 18.60
C ASP A 403 -24.19 -51.11 18.34
N SER A 404 -24.77 -50.75 17.20
CA SER A 404 -25.98 -51.39 16.68
C SER A 404 -25.72 -52.88 16.51
N THR A 405 -24.48 -53.24 16.21
CA THR A 405 -23.99 -54.63 16.11
C THR A 405 -24.10 -55.35 17.47
N SER A 406 -23.66 -54.71 18.58
CA SER A 406 -23.76 -55.26 19.92
C SER A 406 -25.21 -55.43 20.36
N GLN A 407 -26.08 -54.48 20.07
CA GLN A 407 -27.48 -54.58 20.36
C GLN A 407 -28.17 -55.64 19.51
N ILE A 408 -27.86 -55.74 18.22
CA ILE A 408 -28.40 -56.76 17.30
C ILE A 408 -27.94 -58.16 17.78
N ILE A 409 -26.69 -58.34 18.14
CA ILE A 409 -26.15 -59.58 18.68
C ILE A 409 -26.84 -59.94 20.01
N THR A 410 -27.01 -58.99 20.92
CA THR A 410 -27.73 -59.21 22.17
C THR A 410 -29.19 -59.67 21.95
N TRP A 411 -29.90 -59.03 21.07
CA TRP A 411 -31.29 -59.42 20.73
C TRP A 411 -31.34 -60.77 19.97
N ALA A 412 -30.41 -61.02 19.05
CA ALA A 412 -30.31 -62.29 18.34
C ALA A 412 -30.08 -63.45 19.31
N ILE A 413 -29.17 -63.31 20.27
CA ILE A 413 -28.90 -64.33 21.31
C ILE A 413 -30.13 -64.52 22.21
N ALA A 414 -30.82 -63.45 22.61
CA ALA A 414 -32.02 -63.49 23.41
C ALA A 414 -33.14 -64.23 22.70
N ILE A 415 -33.34 -63.99 21.41
CA ILE A 415 -34.37 -64.67 20.57
C ILE A 415 -34.01 -66.17 20.41
N ILE A 416 -32.77 -66.48 20.11
CA ILE A 416 -32.31 -67.86 19.97
C ILE A 416 -32.49 -68.63 21.28
N ALA A 417 -32.11 -68.03 22.41
CA ALA A 417 -32.27 -68.64 23.71
C ALA A 417 -33.73 -68.85 24.08
N ALA A 418 -34.61 -67.89 23.75
CA ALA A 418 -36.07 -68.01 23.94
C ALA A 418 -36.70 -69.13 23.11
N ILE A 419 -36.25 -69.29 21.88
CA ILE A 419 -36.73 -70.35 21.00
C ILE A 419 -36.29 -71.72 21.49
N VAL A 420 -34.99 -71.86 21.83
CA VAL A 420 -34.41 -73.15 22.27
C VAL A 420 -35.05 -73.63 23.58
N THR A 421 -35.20 -72.70 24.56
CA THR A 421 -35.80 -73.07 25.85
C THR A 421 -37.32 -73.23 25.78
N GLY A 422 -37.97 -72.48 24.87
CA GLY A 422 -39.41 -72.66 24.59
C GLY A 422 -39.70 -74.05 24.00
N ILE A 423 -38.91 -74.50 23.05
CA ILE A 423 -39.00 -75.83 22.45
C ILE A 423 -38.67 -76.93 23.46
N ALA A 424 -37.63 -76.73 24.30
CA ALA A 424 -37.18 -77.74 25.27
C ALA A 424 -38.11 -77.95 26.43
N LEU A 425 -38.93 -76.94 26.79
CA LEU A 425 -39.81 -76.97 27.93
C LEU A 425 -41.33 -77.09 27.58
N GLU A 426 -41.63 -77.06 26.29
CA GLU A 426 -43.02 -77.12 25.71
C GLU A 426 -44.02 -76.12 26.35
N HIS A 427 -43.50 -75.02 26.98
CA HIS A 427 -44.30 -74.00 27.64
C HIS A 427 -43.87 -72.60 27.39
N ILE A 428 -44.79 -71.64 27.32
CA ILE A 428 -44.57 -70.24 27.17
C ILE A 428 -43.65 -69.68 28.29
N GLY A 429 -43.70 -70.25 29.48
CA GLY A 429 -42.83 -69.87 30.61
C GLY A 429 -41.33 -70.14 30.31
N GLY A 430 -41.00 -71.21 29.59
CA GLY A 430 -39.64 -71.52 29.19
C GLY A 430 -39.04 -70.47 28.21
N ALA A 431 -39.88 -70.00 27.26
CA ALA A 431 -39.46 -68.96 26.34
C ALA A 431 -39.15 -67.59 27.04
N ILE A 432 -39.91 -67.24 28.07
CA ILE A 432 -39.69 -66.02 28.84
C ILE A 432 -38.40 -66.15 29.68
N ILE A 433 -38.15 -67.28 30.34
CA ILE A 433 -36.93 -67.54 31.10
C ILE A 433 -35.70 -67.58 30.19
N GLY A 434 -35.82 -68.26 29.06
CA GLY A 434 -34.74 -68.33 28.08
C GLY A 434 -34.42 -66.99 27.42
N GLY A 435 -35.45 -66.18 27.15
CA GLY A 435 -35.25 -64.82 26.66
C GLY A 435 -34.56 -63.92 27.67
N ALA A 436 -34.91 -64.01 28.97
CA ALA A 436 -34.20 -63.25 30.01
C ALA A 436 -32.75 -63.71 30.19
N ILE A 437 -32.47 -64.98 30.17
CA ILE A 437 -31.09 -65.53 30.21
C ILE A 437 -30.30 -65.14 28.95
N GLY A 438 -30.96 -65.21 27.77
CA GLY A 438 -30.36 -64.77 26.52
C GLY A 438 -30.02 -63.29 26.48
N LEU A 439 -30.87 -62.44 27.07
CA LEU A 439 -30.58 -61.00 27.21
C LEU A 439 -29.32 -60.74 28.08
N VAL A 440 -29.22 -61.46 29.22
CA VAL A 440 -28.07 -61.34 30.10
C VAL A 440 -26.79 -61.85 29.44
N LEU A 441 -26.82 -63.03 28.83
CA LEU A 441 -25.67 -63.58 28.06
C LEU A 441 -25.33 -62.75 26.83
N GLY A 442 -26.37 -62.30 26.10
CA GLY A 442 -26.22 -61.40 24.94
C GLY A 442 -25.57 -60.06 25.33
N SER A 443 -25.94 -59.48 26.47
CA SER A 443 -25.34 -58.26 26.98
C SER A 443 -23.84 -58.46 27.33
N PHE A 444 -23.52 -59.65 27.93
CA PHE A 444 -22.14 -60.02 28.24
C PHE A 444 -21.30 -60.23 27.01
N ILE A 445 -21.81 -60.97 26.06
CA ILE A 445 -21.15 -61.23 24.76
C ILE A 445 -21.09 -59.99 23.92
N GLY A 446 -22.18 -59.19 23.83
CA GLY A 446 -22.22 -57.90 23.16
C GLY A 446 -21.19 -56.92 23.71
N GLY A 447 -20.98 -56.92 25.05
CA GLY A 447 -19.93 -56.16 25.71
C GLY A 447 -18.50 -56.53 25.32
N LEU A 448 -18.26 -57.83 24.94
CA LEU A 448 -16.97 -58.30 24.46
C LEU A 448 -16.67 -57.82 23.02
N PHE A 449 -17.70 -57.56 22.21
CA PHE A 449 -17.58 -57.06 20.86
C PHE A 449 -17.68 -55.54 20.76
N SER A 450 -18.06 -54.84 21.83
CA SER A 450 -18.14 -53.34 21.89
C SER A 450 -16.78 -52.68 22.06
N ALA A 451 -15.69 -53.42 21.93
CA ALA A 451 -14.37 -52.94 22.31
C ALA A 451 -13.71 -51.93 21.34
N ASP A 452 -14.29 -51.65 20.16
CA ASP A 452 -13.51 -50.94 19.13
C ASP A 452 -13.75 -49.43 19.07
N ASN A 453 -14.90 -48.91 19.58
CA ASN A 453 -15.11 -47.47 19.67
C ASN A 453 -14.22 -46.80 20.73
N SER A 454 -13.71 -47.55 21.66
CA SER A 454 -12.77 -47.06 22.68
C SER A 454 -11.43 -46.65 22.06
N SER A 455 -11.05 -47.16 20.89
CA SER A 455 -9.77 -46.87 20.24
C SER A 455 -9.69 -45.40 19.76
N ILE A 456 -10.76 -44.86 19.19
CA ILE A 456 -10.83 -43.48 18.73
C ILE A 456 -10.77 -42.50 19.90
N ILE A 457 -11.52 -42.81 20.96
CA ILE A 457 -11.56 -42.00 22.19
C ILE A 457 -10.22 -42.09 22.93
N ARG A 458 -9.64 -43.27 23.04
CA ARG A 458 -8.33 -43.49 23.70
C ARG A 458 -7.19 -42.82 22.93
N ASN A 459 -7.26 -42.81 21.62
CA ASN A 459 -6.23 -42.22 20.78
C ASN A 459 -6.32 -40.69 20.64
N HIS A 460 -7.42 -40.08 21.09
CA HIS A 460 -7.55 -38.63 21.11
C HIS A 460 -6.46 -37.98 22.00
N PRO A 461 -5.74 -36.93 21.53
CA PRO A 461 -4.59 -36.34 22.25
C PRO A 461 -4.93 -35.95 23.68
N ASN A 462 -6.07 -35.35 23.92
CA ASN A 462 -6.52 -34.95 25.27
C ASN A 462 -6.74 -36.17 26.14
N THR A 463 -7.36 -37.22 25.63
CA THR A 463 -7.55 -38.46 26.41
C THR A 463 -6.20 -39.09 26.76
N LYS A 464 -5.27 -39.20 25.80
CA LYS A 464 -3.92 -39.70 26.08
C LYS A 464 -3.19 -38.92 27.16
N LYS A 465 -3.34 -37.59 27.20
CA LYS A 465 -2.75 -36.75 28.23
C LYS A 465 -3.24 -37.13 29.64
N TYR A 466 -4.55 -37.34 29.81
CA TYR A 466 -5.13 -37.69 31.10
C TYR A 466 -4.84 -39.15 31.49
N LEU A 467 -4.82 -40.08 30.51
CA LEU A 467 -4.43 -41.47 30.74
C LEU A 467 -2.97 -41.54 31.28
N LYS A 468 -2.04 -40.75 30.70
CA LYS A 468 -0.67 -40.63 31.22
C LYS A 468 -0.58 -40.07 32.65
N GLN A 469 -1.60 -39.31 33.10
CA GLN A 469 -1.69 -38.77 34.44
C GLN A 469 -2.40 -39.73 35.44
N GLY A 470 -2.66 -40.96 35.01
CA GLY A 470 -3.27 -42.01 35.85
C GLY A 470 -4.79 -42.02 35.88
N TYR A 471 -5.46 -41.27 34.97
CA TYR A 471 -6.90 -41.38 34.80
C TYR A 471 -7.28 -42.61 34.02
N GLN A 472 -8.48 -43.12 34.25
CA GLN A 472 -9.08 -44.29 33.58
C GLN A 472 -10.38 -43.91 32.89
N LEU A 473 -10.75 -44.64 31.82
CA LEU A 473 -12.00 -44.45 31.11
C LEU A 473 -13.20 -45.20 31.72
N THR A 474 -12.90 -46.12 32.60
CA THR A 474 -13.89 -46.92 33.32
C THR A 474 -13.82 -46.63 34.81
N GLN A 475 -14.95 -46.67 35.47
CA GLN A 475 -15.00 -46.51 36.90
C GLN A 475 -14.19 -47.62 37.61
N PRO A 476 -13.27 -47.27 38.52
CA PRO A 476 -12.55 -48.25 39.29
C PRO A 476 -13.50 -49.11 40.18
N THR A 477 -13.34 -50.39 40.12
CA THR A 477 -14.11 -51.33 40.95
C THR A 477 -13.23 -51.94 42.03
N ALA A 478 -13.88 -52.30 43.15
CA ALA A 478 -13.22 -52.86 44.32
C ALA A 478 -12.62 -54.26 44.05
#